data_31c3bbd7b0fab51c798f116031862d10
#
_entry.id   31c3bbd7b0fab51c798f116031862d10
#
_cell.length_a   1.000
_cell.length_b   1.000
_cell.length_c   1.000
_cell.angle_alpha   90.00
_cell.angle_beta   90.00
_cell.angle_gamma   90.00
#
_symmetry.space_group_name_H-M   'P 1'
#
loop_
_entity.id
_entity.type
_entity.pdbx_description
1 polymer ?
#
loop_
_entity_poly.entity_id
_entity_poly.type
_entity_poly.pdbx_seq_one_letter_code
_entity_poly.pdbx_strand_id
1 'polypeptide(L)'
;MFDENHYVPKKFKNLHNSLIQNFYPYEDQKIIINDAWKREGFGSGLSVVIDGGNFFDKAGINFSQIKGQKLPQSSTGSNSNEDEPFFATGVSLVFHPKNPQLPTAHLNVRFFQTFSAETPKAYWFGGGFDLTPYVLYEEDCVDWHKNAKKVAGESYDEWKQACDKYFFLDHSCLLYTSPSPRDTSS
;
A
#
# COMPACT_ATOMS: atom_id res chain seq x y z
N MET A 1 20.74 -8.18 -12.20
CA MET A 1 20.65 -7.61 -10.85
C MET A 1 19.78 -6.36 -10.90
N PHE A 2 18.78 -6.21 -10.05
CA PHE A 2 17.92 -5.01 -10.05
C PHE A 2 18.75 -3.80 -9.62
N ASP A 3 18.88 -2.83 -10.53
CA ASP A 3 19.48 -1.53 -10.27
C ASP A 3 18.41 -0.59 -9.68
N GLU A 4 18.79 0.28 -8.75
CA GLU A 4 17.95 1.37 -8.20
C GLU A 4 17.40 2.29 -9.31
N ASN A 5 18.02 2.29 -10.47
CA ASN A 5 17.62 3.04 -11.66
C ASN A 5 16.62 2.30 -12.55
N HIS A 6 16.22 1.06 -12.21
CA HIS A 6 15.24 0.33 -12.98
C HIS A 6 13.92 1.10 -13.05
N TYR A 7 13.23 0.97 -14.18
CA TYR A 7 11.98 1.70 -14.47
C TYR A 7 10.92 1.56 -13.35
N VAL A 8 10.74 0.36 -12.80
CA VAL A 8 9.68 0.09 -11.80
C VAL A 8 9.93 0.82 -10.48
N PRO A 9 11.08 0.69 -9.77
CA PRO A 9 11.35 1.47 -8.56
C PRO A 9 11.23 2.97 -8.78
N LYS A 10 11.71 3.47 -9.91
CA LYS A 10 11.61 4.89 -10.26
C LYS A 10 10.14 5.36 -10.35
N LYS A 11 9.25 4.54 -10.92
CA LYS A 11 7.82 4.85 -10.98
C LYS A 11 7.17 4.87 -9.61
N PHE A 12 7.49 3.91 -8.73
CA PHE A 12 7.00 3.91 -7.35
C PHE A 12 7.52 5.10 -6.55
N LYS A 13 8.79 5.47 -6.71
CA LYS A 13 9.35 6.66 -6.07
C LYS A 13 8.68 7.96 -6.57
N ASN A 14 8.38 8.05 -7.85
CA ASN A 14 7.63 9.19 -8.40
C ASN A 14 6.19 9.24 -7.86
N LEU A 15 5.52 8.10 -7.72
CA LEU A 15 4.20 8.01 -7.09
C LEU A 15 4.26 8.49 -5.63
N HIS A 16 5.24 8.03 -4.85
CA HIS A 16 5.46 8.48 -3.48
C HIS A 16 5.63 10.00 -3.40
N ASN A 17 6.47 10.58 -4.25
CA ASN A 17 6.68 12.03 -4.29
C ASN A 17 5.41 12.79 -4.67
N SER A 18 4.64 12.29 -5.63
CA SER A 18 3.37 12.91 -6.03
C SER A 18 2.35 12.88 -4.90
N LEU A 19 2.25 11.77 -4.17
CA LEU A 19 1.38 11.67 -2.99
C LEU A 19 1.77 12.70 -1.94
N ILE A 20 3.04 12.82 -1.61
CA ILE A 20 3.54 13.81 -0.66
C ILE A 20 3.17 15.24 -1.10
N GLN A 21 3.45 15.60 -2.34
CA GLN A 21 3.16 16.93 -2.86
C GLN A 21 1.66 17.29 -2.81
N ASN A 22 0.79 16.32 -3.01
CA ASN A 22 -0.66 16.52 -2.95
C ASN A 22 -1.17 16.76 -1.53
N PHE A 23 -0.50 16.22 -0.51
CA PHE A 23 -0.95 16.31 0.88
C PHE A 23 -0.22 17.35 1.72
N TYR A 24 0.97 17.77 1.34
CA TYR A 24 1.72 18.84 2.00
C TYR A 24 0.93 20.14 2.23
N PRO A 25 0.08 20.61 1.29
CA PRO A 25 -0.66 21.86 1.48
C PRO A 25 -1.66 21.85 2.64
N TYR A 26 -2.03 20.67 3.14
CA TYR A 26 -3.00 20.54 4.24
C TYR A 26 -2.35 20.63 5.63
N GLU A 27 -1.00 20.59 5.70
CA GLU A 27 -0.27 20.54 6.96
C GLU A 27 0.82 21.60 7.08
N ASP A 28 1.18 21.94 8.34
CA ASP A 28 2.40 22.70 8.60
C ASP A 28 3.61 21.78 8.36
N GLN A 29 4.48 22.19 7.47
CA GLN A 29 5.68 21.42 7.10
C GLN A 29 6.61 21.11 8.29
N LYS A 30 6.52 21.88 9.37
CA LYS A 30 7.34 21.68 10.59
C LYS A 30 7.03 20.40 11.35
N ILE A 31 5.82 19.85 11.17
CA ILE A 31 5.39 18.61 11.82
C ILE A 31 5.55 17.37 10.93
N ILE A 32 6.06 17.55 9.72
CA ILE A 32 6.29 16.48 8.78
C ILE A 32 7.67 15.89 9.01
N ILE A 33 7.68 14.64 9.44
CA ILE A 33 8.91 13.87 9.71
C ILE A 33 9.25 13.06 8.46
N ASN A 34 10.46 13.28 7.94
CA ASN A 34 11.02 12.47 6.86
C ASN A 34 12.07 11.53 7.44
N ASP A 35 11.81 10.24 7.37
CA ASP A 35 12.71 9.18 7.83
C ASP A 35 13.18 8.33 6.65
N ALA A 36 14.47 8.46 6.34
CA ALA A 36 15.11 7.68 5.29
C ALA A 36 15.97 6.58 5.92
N TRP A 37 15.76 5.35 5.52
CA TRP A 37 16.53 4.23 5.99
C TRP A 37 17.25 3.50 4.84
N LYS A 38 18.42 2.97 5.14
CA LYS A 38 19.20 2.12 4.25
C LYS A 38 19.82 0.98 5.06
N ARG A 39 19.67 -0.25 4.57
CA ARG A 39 20.30 -1.44 5.12
C ARG A 39 21.10 -2.12 4.01
N GLU A 40 22.41 -2.21 4.23
CA GLU A 40 23.32 -2.83 3.26
C GLU A 40 22.90 -4.28 2.98
N GLY A 41 22.92 -4.67 1.72
CA GLY A 41 22.49 -6.01 1.29
C GLY A 41 21.00 -6.27 1.31
N PHE A 42 20.17 -5.40 1.92
CA PHE A 42 18.74 -5.61 2.07
C PHE A 42 17.88 -4.60 1.28
N GLY A 43 18.17 -3.31 1.37
CA GLY A 43 17.39 -2.30 0.65
C GLY A 43 17.36 -0.94 1.32
N SER A 44 16.41 -0.12 0.88
CA SER A 44 16.20 1.25 1.36
C SER A 44 14.73 1.64 1.32
N GLY A 45 14.39 2.70 2.03
CA GLY A 45 13.06 3.28 2.00
C GLY A 45 13.04 4.70 2.50
N LEU A 46 11.90 5.34 2.31
CA LEU A 46 11.61 6.68 2.77
C LEU A 46 10.19 6.69 3.34
N SER A 47 10.07 7.07 4.59
CA SER A 47 8.80 7.26 5.28
C SER A 47 8.57 8.74 5.52
N VAL A 48 7.41 9.24 5.15
CA VAL A 48 6.94 10.56 5.50
C VAL A 48 5.80 10.40 6.49
N VAL A 49 5.97 10.94 7.69
CA VAL A 49 5.03 10.76 8.79
C VAL A 49 4.53 12.12 9.28
N ILE A 50 3.24 12.20 9.52
CA ILE A 50 2.56 13.31 10.18
C ILE A 50 1.99 12.75 11.48
N ASP A 51 2.29 13.40 12.61
CA ASP A 51 1.76 13.05 13.93
C ASP A 51 1.26 14.32 14.64
N GLY A 52 -0.02 14.36 14.92
CA GLY A 52 -0.67 15.51 15.52
C GLY A 52 -0.78 16.73 14.60
N GLY A 53 -0.97 16.54 13.30
CA GLY A 53 -1.10 17.59 12.30
C GLY A 53 -2.35 18.46 12.46
N ASN A 54 -2.53 19.44 11.57
CA ASN A 54 -3.71 20.31 11.58
C ASN A 54 -4.93 19.60 10.99
N PHE A 55 -4.73 18.91 9.89
CA PHE A 55 -5.77 18.18 9.17
C PHE A 55 -5.77 16.68 9.51
N PHE A 56 -4.57 16.06 9.53
CA PHE A 56 -4.41 14.67 9.91
C PHE A 56 -4.02 14.54 11.39
N ASP A 57 -4.70 13.68 12.13
CA ASP A 57 -4.22 13.23 13.43
C ASP A 57 -2.96 12.40 13.25
N LYS A 58 -3.01 11.44 12.32
CA LYS A 58 -1.85 10.67 11.90
C LYS A 58 -1.90 10.40 10.40
N ALA A 59 -0.75 10.47 9.76
CA ALA A 59 -0.62 10.02 8.38
C ALA A 59 0.77 9.43 8.14
N GLY A 60 0.84 8.52 7.19
CA GLY A 60 2.10 7.92 6.75
C GLY A 60 2.09 7.68 5.25
N ILE A 61 3.15 8.06 4.56
CA ILE A 61 3.37 7.76 3.16
C ILE A 61 4.75 7.13 3.04
N ASN A 62 4.80 5.85 2.70
CA ASN A 62 6.02 5.06 2.73
C ASN A 62 6.37 4.55 1.34
N PHE A 63 7.63 4.69 0.97
CA PHE A 63 8.24 4.01 -0.16
C PHE A 63 9.29 3.04 0.37
N SER A 64 9.36 1.86 -0.23
CA SER A 64 10.43 0.90 0.06
C SER A 64 10.84 0.13 -1.19
N GLN A 65 12.11 -0.27 -1.19
CA GLN A 65 12.66 -1.24 -2.12
C GLN A 65 13.57 -2.18 -1.34
N ILE A 66 13.30 -3.46 -1.44
CA ILE A 66 14.00 -4.50 -0.69
C ILE A 66 14.37 -5.67 -1.58
N LYS A 67 15.40 -6.38 -1.19
CA LYS A 67 15.81 -7.65 -1.77
C LYS A 67 16.10 -8.66 -0.67
N GLY A 68 15.90 -9.91 -0.96
CA GLY A 68 16.16 -10.99 -0.02
C GLY A 68 16.45 -12.29 -0.73
N GLN A 69 16.96 -13.26 0.03
CA GLN A 69 17.28 -14.60 -0.49
C GLN A 69 16.09 -15.56 -0.39
N LYS A 70 15.09 -15.22 0.41
CA LYS A 70 13.88 -16.02 0.63
C LYS A 70 12.65 -15.14 0.53
N LEU A 71 11.65 -15.61 -0.19
CA LEU A 71 10.35 -14.95 -0.25
C LEU A 71 9.66 -15.00 1.13
N PRO A 72 9.10 -13.88 1.60
CA PRO A 72 8.24 -13.91 2.76
C PRO A 72 7.00 -14.79 2.50
N GLN A 73 6.61 -15.63 3.46
CA GLN A 73 5.42 -16.49 3.35
C GLN A 73 4.15 -15.72 2.96
N SER A 74 4.00 -14.49 3.44
CA SER A 74 2.89 -13.60 3.08
C SER A 74 2.87 -13.14 1.63
N SER A 75 3.93 -13.39 0.86
CA SER A 75 4.05 -13.00 -0.55
C SER A 75 3.88 -14.19 -1.49
N THR A 76 3.81 -15.39 -0.94
CA THR A 76 3.69 -16.63 -1.69
C THR A 76 2.22 -17.02 -1.80
N GLY A 77 1.65 -16.96 -2.99
CA GLY A 77 0.52 -17.83 -3.29
C GLY A 77 1.00 -19.29 -3.18
N SER A 78 0.10 -20.23 -3.00
CA SER A 78 0.31 -21.64 -2.68
C SER A 78 1.32 -22.47 -3.52
N ASN A 79 2.05 -21.87 -4.44
CA ASN A 79 2.91 -22.55 -5.41
C ASN A 79 4.34 -22.00 -5.56
N SER A 80 4.85 -21.14 -4.67
CA SER A 80 6.22 -20.62 -4.79
C SER A 80 7.17 -21.31 -3.83
N ASN A 81 8.36 -21.66 -4.32
CA ASN A 81 9.45 -22.17 -3.48
C ASN A 81 9.93 -21.07 -2.55
N GLU A 82 9.92 -21.31 -1.24
CA GLU A 82 10.33 -20.33 -0.21
C GLU A 82 11.79 -19.87 -0.34
N ASP A 83 12.65 -20.61 -1.01
CA ASP A 83 14.09 -20.35 -1.15
C ASP A 83 14.46 -19.63 -2.46
N GLU A 84 13.60 -18.73 -2.94
CA GLU A 84 13.90 -17.94 -4.13
C GLU A 84 14.35 -16.52 -3.77
N PRO A 85 15.48 -16.05 -4.32
CA PRO A 85 15.87 -14.66 -4.23
C PRO A 85 14.78 -13.76 -4.83
N PHE A 86 14.54 -12.62 -4.19
CA PHE A 86 13.50 -11.70 -4.63
C PHE A 86 13.94 -10.24 -4.56
N PHE A 87 13.24 -9.44 -5.33
CA PHE A 87 13.18 -8.00 -5.23
C PHE A 87 11.73 -7.56 -5.06
N ALA A 88 11.51 -6.61 -4.16
CA ALA A 88 10.19 -6.01 -3.98
C ALA A 88 10.32 -4.49 -3.84
N THR A 89 9.38 -3.77 -4.41
CA THR A 89 9.27 -2.32 -4.23
C THR A 89 7.80 -1.92 -4.16
N GLY A 90 7.50 -0.87 -3.41
CA GLY A 90 6.13 -0.44 -3.27
C GLY A 90 5.98 0.89 -2.56
N VAL A 91 4.75 1.36 -2.58
CA VAL A 91 4.27 2.53 -1.85
C VAL A 91 3.09 2.11 -1.01
N SER A 92 3.07 2.53 0.25
CA SER A 92 1.91 2.42 1.12
C SER A 92 1.56 3.79 1.70
N LEU A 93 0.28 3.97 1.98
CA LEU A 93 -0.24 5.22 2.51
C LEU A 93 -1.34 4.89 3.52
N VAL A 94 -1.36 5.64 4.61
CA VAL A 94 -2.45 5.65 5.57
C VAL A 94 -2.74 7.09 5.99
N PHE A 95 -4.02 7.45 6.00
CA PHE A 95 -4.49 8.75 6.42
C PHE A 95 -5.57 8.61 7.49
N HIS A 96 -5.33 9.21 8.65
CA HIS A 96 -6.29 9.36 9.75
C HIS A 96 -6.61 10.85 9.93
N PRO A 97 -7.68 11.37 9.31
CA PRO A 97 -8.10 12.75 9.50
C PRO A 97 -8.51 13.02 10.96
N LYS A 98 -8.30 14.23 11.45
CA LYS A 98 -8.81 14.67 12.76
C LYS A 98 -10.33 14.77 12.81
N ASN A 99 -10.93 15.20 11.71
CA ASN A 99 -12.38 15.28 11.61
C ASN A 99 -12.96 13.87 11.41
N PRO A 100 -13.75 13.35 12.36
CA PRO A 100 -14.33 12.01 12.26
C PRO A 100 -15.38 11.87 11.14
N GLN A 101 -15.83 12.97 10.54
CA GLN A 101 -16.68 12.94 9.36
C GLN A 101 -15.90 12.59 8.08
N LEU A 102 -14.58 12.72 8.10
CA LEU A 102 -13.72 12.31 6.99
C LEU A 102 -13.23 10.87 7.23
N PRO A 103 -13.37 10.00 6.24
CA PRO A 103 -12.98 8.61 6.39
C PRO A 103 -11.46 8.43 6.45
N THR A 104 -11.04 7.41 7.18
CA THR A 104 -9.67 6.89 7.06
C THR A 104 -9.48 6.27 5.69
N ALA A 105 -8.33 6.49 5.08
CA ALA A 105 -8.00 5.93 3.79
C ALA A 105 -6.65 5.19 3.84
N HIS A 106 -6.60 4.05 3.16
CA HIS A 106 -5.39 3.26 2.98
C HIS A 106 -5.14 2.99 1.51
N LEU A 107 -3.87 2.91 1.15
CA LEU A 107 -3.44 2.46 -0.16
C LEU A 107 -2.14 1.65 -0.01
N ASN A 108 -2.06 0.58 -0.75
CA ASN A 108 -0.82 -0.19 -0.91
C ASN A 108 -0.72 -0.64 -2.36
N VAL A 109 0.40 -0.33 -2.99
CA VAL A 109 0.74 -0.85 -4.32
C VAL A 109 2.18 -1.33 -4.30
N ARG A 110 2.41 -2.52 -4.84
CA ARG A 110 3.69 -3.20 -4.76
C ARG A 110 3.99 -4.02 -6.01
N PHE A 111 5.25 -4.19 -6.24
CA PHE A 111 5.81 -5.04 -7.28
C PHE A 111 6.74 -6.05 -6.62
N PHE A 112 6.63 -7.30 -7.05
CA PHE A 112 7.54 -8.39 -6.68
C PHE A 112 8.15 -9.00 -7.92
N GLN A 113 9.39 -9.43 -7.79
CA GLN A 113 10.07 -10.24 -8.79
C GLN A 113 10.95 -11.28 -8.11
N THR A 114 10.91 -12.51 -8.63
CA THR A 114 11.78 -13.60 -8.20
C THR A 114 12.85 -13.88 -9.22
N PHE A 115 13.92 -14.54 -8.77
CA PHE A 115 15.07 -14.85 -9.58
C PHE A 115 15.46 -16.33 -9.45
N SER A 116 16.04 -16.89 -10.51
CA SER A 116 16.74 -18.15 -10.51
C SER A 116 18.15 -17.91 -11.04
N ALA A 117 19.17 -18.10 -10.20
CA ALA A 117 20.57 -17.83 -10.54
C ALA A 117 20.77 -16.44 -11.21
N GLU A 118 20.26 -15.38 -10.57
CA GLU A 118 20.30 -13.97 -11.03
C GLU A 118 19.43 -13.67 -12.28
N THR A 119 18.80 -14.67 -12.90
CA THR A 119 17.89 -14.46 -14.03
C THR A 119 16.47 -14.22 -13.52
N PRO A 120 15.75 -13.19 -14.01
CA PRO A 120 14.34 -12.99 -13.70
C PRO A 120 13.50 -14.22 -14.01
N LYS A 121 12.75 -14.72 -13.02
CA LYS A 121 11.91 -15.91 -13.16
C LYS A 121 10.43 -15.55 -13.31
N ALA A 122 9.91 -14.79 -12.36
CA ALA A 122 8.51 -14.36 -12.34
C ALA A 122 8.40 -12.97 -11.73
N TYR A 123 7.35 -12.26 -12.10
CA TYR A 123 7.01 -10.99 -11.46
C TYR A 123 5.50 -10.83 -11.36
N TRP A 124 5.07 -10.05 -10.39
CA TRP A 124 3.66 -9.67 -10.24
C TRP A 124 3.51 -8.31 -9.57
N PHE A 125 2.37 -7.70 -9.81
CA PHE A 125 1.91 -6.52 -9.08
C PHE A 125 0.81 -6.94 -8.12
N GLY A 126 0.74 -6.26 -6.99
CA GLY A 126 -0.32 -6.43 -6.02
C GLY A 126 -0.61 -5.11 -5.33
N GLY A 127 -1.78 -5.03 -4.73
CA GLY A 127 -2.16 -3.84 -3.99
C GLY A 127 -3.66 -3.71 -3.87
N GLY A 128 -4.05 -2.64 -3.21
CA GLY A 128 -5.43 -2.26 -3.00
C GLY A 128 -5.50 -0.89 -2.35
N PHE A 129 -6.70 -0.40 -2.24
CA PHE A 129 -7.02 0.82 -1.50
C PHE A 129 -8.40 0.68 -0.91
N ASP A 130 -8.58 1.23 0.27
CA ASP A 130 -9.83 1.18 1.02
C ASP A 130 -10.18 2.53 1.63
N LEU A 131 -11.44 2.65 1.99
CA LEU A 131 -12.01 3.78 2.69
C LEU A 131 -12.76 3.23 3.91
N THR A 132 -12.38 3.69 5.10
CA THR A 132 -12.97 3.25 6.37
C THR A 132 -13.62 4.43 7.09
N PRO A 133 -14.91 4.70 6.86
CA PRO A 133 -15.60 5.83 7.48
C PRO A 133 -16.00 5.52 8.93
N TYR A 134 -15.85 6.52 9.83
CA TYR A 134 -16.50 6.52 11.14
C TYR A 134 -17.96 6.96 11.05
N VAL A 135 -18.23 7.92 10.17
CA VAL A 135 -19.58 8.38 9.83
C VAL A 135 -19.82 8.05 8.38
N LEU A 136 -20.81 7.20 8.12
CA LEU A 136 -21.10 6.74 6.77
C LEU A 136 -21.86 7.80 5.99
N TYR A 137 -21.26 8.27 4.89
CA TYR A 137 -21.92 9.02 3.83
C TYR A 137 -21.97 8.14 2.58
N GLU A 138 -23.15 7.84 2.10
CA GLU A 138 -23.34 6.95 0.96
C GLU A 138 -22.68 7.49 -0.31
N GLU A 139 -22.69 8.80 -0.49
CA GLU A 139 -22.08 9.47 -1.64
C GLU A 139 -20.58 9.21 -1.71
N ASP A 140 -19.87 9.24 -0.56
CA ASP A 140 -18.44 8.96 -0.49
C ASP A 140 -18.13 7.53 -0.93
N CYS A 141 -18.93 6.57 -0.48
CA CYS A 141 -18.78 5.17 -0.88
C CYS A 141 -19.02 4.97 -2.38
N VAL A 142 -20.07 5.60 -2.91
CA VAL A 142 -20.41 5.54 -4.34
C VAL A 142 -19.28 6.13 -5.17
N ASP A 143 -18.76 7.29 -4.79
CA ASP A 143 -17.68 7.96 -5.53
C ASP A 143 -16.35 7.20 -5.40
N TRP A 144 -16.07 6.58 -4.26
CA TRP A 144 -14.93 5.69 -4.08
C TRP A 144 -14.99 4.52 -5.07
N HIS A 145 -16.12 3.85 -5.15
CA HIS A 145 -16.32 2.74 -6.08
C HIS A 145 -16.31 3.16 -7.55
N LYS A 146 -16.81 4.35 -7.89
CA LYS A 146 -16.68 4.91 -9.25
C LYS A 146 -15.21 5.09 -9.62
N ASN A 147 -14.40 5.64 -8.72
CA ASN A 147 -12.96 5.83 -8.94
C ASN A 147 -12.25 4.48 -9.05
N ALA A 148 -12.57 3.52 -8.19
CA ALA A 148 -12.05 2.16 -8.26
C ALA A 148 -12.35 1.51 -9.62
N LYS A 149 -13.59 1.62 -10.10
CA LYS A 149 -14.00 1.12 -11.42
C LYS A 149 -13.24 1.80 -12.56
N LYS A 150 -13.02 3.10 -12.47
CA LYS A 150 -12.24 3.86 -13.48
C LYS A 150 -10.79 3.37 -13.56
N VAL A 151 -10.18 3.03 -12.43
CA VAL A 151 -8.80 2.55 -12.36
C VAL A 151 -8.68 1.09 -12.78
N ALA A 152 -9.58 0.23 -12.31
CA ALA A 152 -9.55 -1.20 -12.57
C ALA A 152 -10.08 -1.59 -13.96
N GLY A 153 -10.88 -0.72 -14.60
CA GLY A 153 -11.44 -0.99 -15.92
C GLY A 153 -12.29 -2.27 -15.93
N GLU A 154 -12.01 -3.14 -16.89
CA GLU A 154 -12.72 -4.41 -17.05
C GLU A 154 -12.54 -5.41 -15.91
N SER A 155 -11.44 -5.29 -15.15
CA SER A 155 -11.16 -6.16 -14.00
C SER A 155 -11.92 -5.77 -12.73
N TYR A 156 -12.68 -4.67 -12.74
CA TYR A 156 -13.31 -4.13 -11.53
C TYR A 156 -14.23 -5.14 -10.85
N ASP A 157 -15.11 -5.79 -11.60
CA ASP A 157 -16.14 -6.66 -11.01
C ASP A 157 -15.51 -7.92 -10.37
N GLU A 158 -14.49 -8.49 -11.01
CA GLU A 158 -13.71 -9.61 -10.47
C GLU A 158 -12.97 -9.20 -9.20
N TRP A 159 -12.25 -8.08 -9.23
CA TRP A 159 -11.49 -7.59 -8.09
C TRP A 159 -12.38 -7.15 -6.94
N LYS A 160 -13.50 -6.50 -7.24
CA LYS A 160 -14.49 -6.15 -6.23
C LYS A 160 -15.02 -7.40 -5.51
N GLN A 161 -15.39 -8.44 -6.26
CA GLN A 161 -15.88 -9.68 -5.69
C GLN A 161 -14.82 -10.36 -4.80
N ALA A 162 -13.55 -10.35 -5.22
CA ALA A 162 -12.46 -10.87 -4.43
C ALA A 162 -12.25 -10.07 -3.13
N CYS A 163 -12.32 -8.73 -3.19
CA CYS A 163 -12.25 -7.86 -2.03
C CYS A 163 -13.44 -8.06 -1.09
N ASP A 164 -14.66 -8.10 -1.61
CA ASP A 164 -15.88 -8.32 -0.82
C ASP A 164 -15.79 -9.65 -0.03
N LYS A 165 -15.26 -10.69 -0.67
CA LYS A 165 -15.05 -11.98 0.00
C LYS A 165 -13.93 -11.94 1.02
N TYR A 166 -12.82 -11.28 0.70
CA TYR A 166 -11.62 -11.22 1.55
C TYR A 166 -11.85 -10.37 2.80
N PHE A 167 -12.56 -9.24 2.67
CA PHE A 167 -12.84 -8.32 3.77
C PHE A 167 -14.18 -8.59 4.47
N PHE A 168 -14.92 -9.61 4.03
CA PHE A 168 -16.15 -10.00 4.69
C PHE A 168 -15.86 -10.52 6.10
N LEU A 169 -16.41 -9.83 7.10
CA LEU A 169 -16.33 -10.21 8.49
C LEU A 169 -17.72 -10.67 8.94
N ASP A 170 -17.80 -11.90 9.40
CA ASP A 170 -19.05 -12.52 9.88
C ASP A 170 -19.49 -11.97 11.26
N HIS A 171 -19.18 -10.69 11.52
CA HIS A 171 -19.48 -10.02 12.78
C HIS A 171 -19.94 -8.59 12.54
N SER A 172 -21.17 -8.28 12.96
CA SER A 172 -21.81 -6.98 12.72
C SER A 172 -21.07 -5.76 13.29
N CYS A 173 -20.24 -5.93 14.32
CA CYS A 173 -19.45 -4.86 14.90
C CYS A 173 -18.18 -4.53 14.10
N LEU A 174 -17.80 -5.37 13.14
CA LEU A 174 -16.55 -5.24 12.39
C LEU A 174 -16.77 -4.81 10.92
N LEU A 175 -18.00 -4.49 10.54
CA LEU A 175 -18.33 -3.97 9.21
C LEU A 175 -17.61 -2.65 8.86
N TYR A 176 -16.99 -2.01 9.85
CA TYR A 176 -16.32 -0.71 9.72
C TYR A 176 -14.79 -0.80 9.79
N THR A 177 -14.23 -1.97 10.05
CA THR A 177 -12.77 -2.15 10.12
C THR A 177 -12.33 -3.23 9.14
N SER A 178 -11.66 -2.82 8.08
CA SER A 178 -11.00 -3.75 7.20
C SER A 178 -9.74 -4.30 7.89
N PRO A 179 -9.60 -5.63 8.09
CA PRO A 179 -8.37 -6.18 8.62
C PRO A 179 -7.21 -5.90 7.67
N SER A 180 -6.05 -5.59 8.23
CA SER A 180 -4.83 -5.49 7.43
C SER A 180 -4.57 -6.84 6.73
N PRO A 181 -4.06 -6.87 5.49
CA PRO A 181 -3.64 -8.11 4.83
C PRO A 181 -2.62 -8.94 5.62
N ARG A 182 -2.06 -8.40 6.71
CA ARG A 182 -1.14 -9.11 7.60
C ARG A 182 -1.85 -9.98 8.63
N ASP A 183 -3.13 -9.75 8.88
CA ASP A 183 -3.86 -10.41 9.97
C ASP A 183 -4.52 -11.72 9.54
N THR A 184 -4.39 -12.11 8.28
CA THR A 184 -4.94 -13.35 7.73
C THR A 184 -3.94 -14.50 7.64
N SER A 185 -2.75 -14.36 8.22
CA SER A 185 -1.79 -15.43 8.36
C SER A 185 -1.93 -16.11 9.74
N SER A 186 -3.00 -16.87 9.92
CA SER A 186 -3.14 -17.89 10.97
C SER A 186 -3.52 -19.21 10.33
#